data_c277614ce7863de5f204f5bc55263e40
#
_entry.id   c277614ce7863de5f204f5bc55263e40
#
_cell.length_a   1.000
_cell.length_b   1.000
_cell.length_c   1.000
_cell.angle_alpha   90.00
_cell.angle_beta   90.00
_cell.angle_gamma   90.00
#
_symmetry.space_group_name_H-M   'P 1'
#
loop_
_entity.id
_entity.type
_entity.pdbx_description
1 polymer ?
#
loop_
_entity_poly.entity_id
_entity_poly.type
_entity_poly.pdbx_seq_one_letter_code
_entity_poly.pdbx_strand_id
1 'polypeptide(L)'
;MKTFRTLSLALLFSAAAFGASAQQLTISAAASLTDAFKELGPKFEASQPGSTLRFNFAASGALLQQIQQGAPVDVFASADQDTMNRGAEQKLIANDTRKDFATNSVVLIEPAKDGPGLKTLQDLSGPAVRKIAIGKTATVPVGRYTREVLDSARLWSALEPKFVQADSVRQVLDYVARGEAEAGFVYATDAAIMGSKVRVVLTATGHTPVTYPVAVVADSRQRALAQAFIAFLSSAEAERTLARYGFGQP
;
A
#
# COMPACT_ATOMS: atom_id res chain seq x y z
N MET A 1 -44.64 -13.52 -73.74
CA MET A 1 -43.41 -12.89 -73.23
C MET A 1 -43.56 -12.73 -71.73
N LYS A 2 -42.89 -13.57 -70.91
CA LYS A 2 -42.98 -13.55 -69.45
C LYS A 2 -41.69 -12.96 -68.89
N THR A 3 -41.76 -11.81 -68.26
CA THR A 3 -40.64 -11.10 -67.61
C THR A 3 -40.46 -11.67 -66.18
N PHE A 4 -39.34 -12.30 -65.89
CA PHE A 4 -38.92 -12.71 -64.55
C PHE A 4 -38.33 -11.50 -63.82
N ARG A 5 -38.90 -11.12 -62.70
CA ARG A 5 -38.32 -10.18 -61.71
C ARG A 5 -37.55 -10.97 -60.67
N THR A 6 -36.23 -10.88 -60.71
CA THR A 6 -35.33 -11.40 -59.66
C THR A 6 -35.33 -10.42 -58.47
N LEU A 7 -35.79 -10.91 -57.32
CA LEU A 7 -35.78 -10.19 -56.06
C LEU A 7 -34.47 -10.53 -55.32
N SER A 8 -33.51 -9.59 -55.31
CA SER A 8 -32.26 -9.74 -54.55
C SER A 8 -32.52 -9.38 -53.07
N LEU A 9 -32.45 -10.37 -52.19
CA LEU A 9 -32.54 -10.26 -50.74
C LEU A 9 -31.16 -9.90 -50.18
N ALA A 10 -30.94 -8.61 -49.88
CA ALA A 10 -29.71 -8.14 -49.21
C ALA A 10 -29.83 -8.43 -47.69
N LEU A 11 -29.08 -9.42 -47.20
CA LEU A 11 -28.91 -9.69 -45.78
C LEU A 11 -28.00 -8.61 -45.17
N LEU A 12 -28.57 -7.67 -44.45
CA LEU A 12 -27.83 -6.75 -43.58
C LEU A 12 -27.36 -7.47 -42.34
N PHE A 13 -26.08 -7.85 -42.31
CA PHE A 13 -25.39 -8.29 -41.10
C PHE A 13 -25.14 -7.04 -40.23
N SER A 14 -26.03 -6.77 -39.28
CA SER A 14 -25.77 -5.81 -38.20
C SER A 14 -24.75 -6.42 -37.26
N ALA A 15 -23.48 -6.08 -37.45
CA ALA A 15 -22.44 -6.32 -36.42
C ALA A 15 -22.77 -5.45 -35.20
N ALA A 16 -23.39 -6.05 -34.20
CA ALA A 16 -23.49 -5.43 -32.88
C ALA A 16 -22.06 -5.28 -32.33
N ALA A 17 -21.50 -4.09 -32.49
CA ALA A 17 -20.30 -3.70 -31.75
C ALA A 17 -20.68 -3.66 -30.26
N PHE A 18 -20.45 -4.73 -29.54
CA PHE A 18 -20.41 -4.71 -28.09
C PHE A 18 -19.29 -3.73 -27.70
N GLY A 19 -19.66 -2.49 -27.44
CA GLY A 19 -18.78 -1.53 -26.81
C GLY A 19 -18.29 -2.12 -25.50
N ALA A 20 -17.05 -2.61 -25.50
CA ALA A 20 -16.39 -3.00 -24.26
C ALA A 20 -16.31 -1.75 -23.38
N SER A 21 -17.27 -1.61 -22.46
CA SER A 21 -17.17 -0.59 -21.40
C SER A 21 -15.90 -0.89 -20.64
N ALA A 22 -14.98 0.05 -20.63
CA ALA A 22 -13.75 -0.09 -19.85
C ALA A 22 -14.11 -0.39 -18.39
N GLN A 23 -13.68 -1.56 -17.90
CA GLN A 23 -13.92 -1.97 -16.52
C GLN A 23 -12.91 -1.24 -15.62
N GLN A 24 -13.40 -0.29 -14.83
CA GLN A 24 -12.56 0.42 -13.87
C GLN A 24 -12.49 -0.36 -12.56
N LEU A 25 -11.26 -0.64 -12.10
CA LEU A 25 -10.99 -1.27 -10.82
C LEU A 25 -10.39 -0.22 -9.85
N THR A 26 -11.06 0.04 -8.75
CA THR A 26 -10.58 0.95 -7.70
C THR A 26 -9.82 0.17 -6.63
N ILE A 27 -8.57 0.52 -6.39
CA ILE A 27 -7.66 -0.15 -5.46
C ILE A 27 -7.28 0.84 -4.37
N SER A 28 -7.67 0.55 -3.13
CA SER A 28 -7.19 1.24 -1.93
C SER A 28 -5.97 0.51 -1.37
N ALA A 29 -4.81 1.13 -1.42
CA ALA A 29 -3.54 0.52 -1.06
C ALA A 29 -2.74 1.36 -0.06
N ALA A 30 -2.03 0.69 0.85
CA ALA A 30 -1.16 1.33 1.82
C ALA A 30 -0.17 2.29 1.13
N ALA A 31 0.09 3.44 1.75
CA ALA A 31 0.92 4.52 1.19
C ALA A 31 2.33 4.05 0.78
N SER A 32 2.91 3.07 1.48
CA SER A 32 4.20 2.46 1.13
C SER A 32 4.22 1.73 -0.20
N LEU A 33 3.04 1.32 -0.73
CA LEU A 33 2.90 0.63 -2.01
C LEU A 33 2.84 1.59 -3.22
N THR A 34 2.79 2.90 -2.99
CA THR A 34 2.49 3.92 -4.02
C THR A 34 3.35 3.76 -5.28
N ASP A 35 4.66 3.69 -5.15
CA ASP A 35 5.56 3.71 -6.31
C ASP A 35 5.54 2.37 -7.05
N ALA A 36 5.57 1.27 -6.31
CA ALA A 36 5.48 -0.07 -6.89
C ALA A 36 4.14 -0.29 -7.63
N PHE A 37 3.01 0.12 -7.03
CA PHE A 37 1.70 -0.06 -7.65
C PHE A 37 1.47 0.86 -8.85
N LYS A 38 2.04 2.08 -8.84
CA LYS A 38 2.02 2.94 -10.03
C LYS A 38 2.80 2.34 -11.20
N GLU A 39 3.86 1.57 -10.95
CA GLU A 39 4.59 0.84 -11.99
C GLU A 39 3.84 -0.44 -12.41
N LEU A 40 3.22 -1.15 -11.47
CA LEU A 40 2.46 -2.38 -11.75
C LEU A 40 1.15 -2.11 -12.49
N GLY A 41 0.52 -0.97 -12.27
CA GLY A 41 -0.78 -0.63 -12.86
C GLY A 41 -0.81 -0.79 -14.38
N PRO A 42 0.03 -0.08 -15.15
CA PRO A 42 0.07 -0.20 -16.60
C PRO A 42 0.37 -1.62 -17.10
N LYS A 43 1.15 -2.40 -16.34
CA LYS A 43 1.47 -3.80 -16.68
C LYS A 43 0.25 -4.69 -16.54
N PHE A 44 -0.52 -4.51 -15.47
CA PHE A 44 -1.79 -5.22 -15.29
C PHE A 44 -2.79 -4.83 -16.38
N GLU A 45 -2.97 -3.53 -16.67
CA GLU A 45 -3.87 -3.04 -17.71
C GLU A 45 -3.51 -3.62 -19.09
N ALA A 46 -2.21 -3.73 -19.40
CA ALA A 46 -1.75 -4.38 -20.62
C ALA A 46 -2.08 -5.88 -20.66
N SER A 47 -2.10 -6.56 -19.51
CA SER A 47 -2.47 -7.98 -19.39
C SER A 47 -3.99 -8.21 -19.39
N GLN A 48 -4.78 -7.17 -19.15
CA GLN A 48 -6.25 -7.18 -19.07
C GLN A 48 -6.85 -6.11 -19.99
N PRO A 49 -6.86 -6.31 -21.31
CA PRO A 49 -7.36 -5.32 -22.27
C PRO A 49 -8.79 -4.89 -21.93
N GLY A 50 -9.03 -3.58 -21.95
CA GLY A 50 -10.33 -2.98 -21.59
C GLY A 50 -10.50 -2.72 -20.10
N SER A 51 -9.50 -3.00 -19.25
CA SER A 51 -9.49 -2.59 -17.85
C SER A 51 -8.69 -1.30 -17.62
N THR A 52 -9.06 -0.55 -16.58
CA THR A 52 -8.30 0.61 -16.08
C THR A 52 -8.22 0.55 -14.57
N LEU A 53 -7.08 0.94 -13.99
CA LEU A 53 -6.88 0.96 -12.55
C LEU A 53 -6.96 2.39 -12.01
N ARG A 54 -7.65 2.53 -10.88
CA ARG A 54 -7.66 3.75 -10.08
C ARG A 54 -7.11 3.45 -8.70
N PHE A 55 -6.03 4.12 -8.32
CA PHE A 55 -5.41 3.94 -7.01
C PHE A 55 -5.81 5.05 -6.04
N ASN A 56 -6.05 4.65 -4.79
CA ASN A 56 -6.19 5.52 -3.64
C ASN A 56 -5.13 5.09 -2.60
N PHE A 57 -4.16 5.95 -2.32
CA PHE A 57 -3.07 5.66 -1.40
C PHE A 57 -3.19 6.47 -0.11
N ALA A 58 -3.24 5.77 1.02
CA ALA A 58 -3.26 6.37 2.36
C ALA A 58 -2.78 5.34 3.41
N ALA A 59 -2.85 5.69 4.69
CA ALA A 59 -2.65 4.70 5.75
C ALA A 59 -3.74 3.63 5.71
N SER A 60 -3.36 2.36 5.94
CA SER A 60 -4.29 1.23 5.85
C SER A 60 -5.55 1.39 6.70
N GLY A 61 -5.41 1.91 7.94
CA GLY A 61 -6.55 2.15 8.82
C GLY A 61 -7.49 3.24 8.30
N ALA A 62 -6.97 4.30 7.68
CA ALA A 62 -7.79 5.34 7.06
C ALA A 62 -8.54 4.80 5.82
N LEU A 63 -7.88 3.96 5.01
CA LEU A 63 -8.52 3.30 3.86
C LEU A 63 -9.63 2.35 4.30
N LEU A 64 -9.42 1.56 5.37
CA LEU A 64 -10.45 0.70 5.92
C LEU A 64 -11.66 1.50 6.42
N GLN A 65 -11.43 2.65 7.08
CA GLN A 65 -12.51 3.55 7.49
C GLN A 65 -13.30 4.08 6.27
N GLN A 66 -12.64 4.44 5.18
CA GLN A 66 -13.32 4.85 3.94
C GLN A 66 -14.19 3.72 3.37
N ILE A 67 -13.69 2.48 3.35
CA ILE A 67 -14.46 1.30 2.91
C ILE A 67 -15.67 1.11 3.83
N GLN A 68 -15.50 1.22 5.14
CA GLN A 68 -16.58 1.12 6.12
C GLN A 68 -17.66 2.20 5.92
N GLN A 69 -17.27 3.38 5.43
CA GLN A 69 -18.18 4.49 5.09
C GLN A 69 -18.80 4.36 3.69
N GLY A 70 -18.58 3.22 3.00
CA GLY A 70 -19.18 2.95 1.69
C GLY A 70 -18.41 3.52 0.51
N ALA A 71 -17.13 3.83 0.64
CA ALA A 71 -16.31 4.22 -0.50
C ALA A 71 -16.30 3.09 -1.56
N PRO A 72 -16.48 3.42 -2.87
CA PRO A 72 -16.53 2.43 -3.95
C PRO A 72 -15.12 1.90 -4.24
N VAL A 73 -14.71 0.88 -3.50
CA VAL A 73 -13.39 0.23 -3.58
C VAL A 73 -13.59 -1.23 -3.95
N ASP A 74 -12.75 -1.75 -4.83
CA ASP A 74 -12.81 -3.14 -5.28
C ASP A 74 -11.75 -4.01 -4.62
N VAL A 75 -10.54 -3.45 -4.40
CA VAL A 75 -9.41 -4.15 -3.78
C VAL A 75 -8.85 -3.33 -2.63
N PHE A 76 -8.59 -3.99 -1.51
CA PHE A 76 -7.91 -3.41 -0.36
C PHE A 76 -6.57 -4.11 -0.14
N ALA A 77 -5.46 -3.34 -0.13
CA ALA A 77 -4.11 -3.80 0.14
C ALA A 77 -3.56 -3.08 1.38
N SER A 78 -3.37 -3.82 2.47
CA SER A 78 -2.91 -3.30 3.77
C SER A 78 -1.42 -3.50 3.96
N ALA A 79 -0.78 -2.70 4.83
CA ALA A 79 0.59 -2.87 5.27
C ALA A 79 0.69 -3.56 6.64
N ASP A 80 -0.38 -4.17 7.12
CA ASP A 80 -0.39 -5.04 8.30
C ASP A 80 -1.59 -5.98 8.31
N GLN A 81 -1.46 -7.04 9.09
CA GLN A 81 -2.52 -8.03 9.29
C GLN A 81 -3.65 -7.50 10.17
N ASP A 82 -3.36 -6.66 11.16
CA ASP A 82 -4.36 -6.15 12.11
C ASP A 82 -5.47 -5.36 11.41
N THR A 83 -5.10 -4.48 10.48
CA THR A 83 -6.10 -3.73 9.71
C THR A 83 -6.92 -4.65 8.81
N MET A 84 -6.28 -5.64 8.17
CA MET A 84 -6.98 -6.62 7.34
C MET A 84 -7.91 -7.51 8.18
N ASN A 85 -7.49 -7.92 9.38
CA ASN A 85 -8.32 -8.69 10.33
C ASN A 85 -9.58 -7.90 10.70
N ARG A 86 -9.43 -6.62 11.06
CA ARG A 86 -10.58 -5.76 11.35
C ARG A 86 -11.53 -5.63 10.16
N GLY A 87 -11.00 -5.56 8.93
CA GLY A 87 -11.82 -5.59 7.72
C GLY A 87 -12.61 -6.89 7.57
N ALA A 88 -11.99 -8.03 7.89
CA ALA A 88 -12.64 -9.34 7.86
C ALA A 88 -13.73 -9.48 8.95
N GLU A 89 -13.43 -9.08 10.19
CA GLU A 89 -14.37 -9.10 11.32
C GLU A 89 -15.62 -8.25 11.04
N GLN A 90 -15.42 -7.10 10.38
CA GLN A 90 -16.50 -6.20 9.96
C GLN A 90 -17.20 -6.64 8.66
N LYS A 91 -16.79 -7.78 8.08
CA LYS A 91 -17.32 -8.31 6.81
C LYS A 91 -17.17 -7.34 5.62
N LEU A 92 -16.16 -6.46 5.66
CA LEU A 92 -15.88 -5.48 4.61
C LEU A 92 -15.05 -6.06 3.47
N ILE A 93 -14.41 -7.22 3.68
CA ILE A 93 -13.60 -7.92 2.69
C ILE A 93 -14.10 -9.34 2.47
N ALA A 94 -13.92 -9.83 1.25
CA ALA A 94 -14.16 -11.23 0.89
C ALA A 94 -12.95 -12.06 1.35
N ASN A 95 -13.04 -12.62 2.56
CA ASN A 95 -11.90 -13.26 3.24
C ASN A 95 -11.35 -14.48 2.48
N ASP A 96 -12.17 -15.11 1.65
CA ASP A 96 -11.77 -16.20 0.74
C ASP A 96 -10.79 -15.76 -0.36
N THR A 97 -10.65 -14.46 -0.59
CA THR A 97 -9.74 -13.88 -1.57
C THR A 97 -8.46 -13.32 -0.95
N ARG A 98 -8.37 -13.33 0.39
CA ARG A 98 -7.23 -12.76 1.12
C ARG A 98 -5.95 -13.53 0.83
N LYS A 99 -4.87 -12.77 0.54
CA LYS A 99 -3.54 -13.32 0.26
C LYS A 99 -2.46 -12.34 0.72
N ASP A 100 -1.39 -12.86 1.29
CA ASP A 100 -0.17 -12.08 1.50
C ASP A 100 0.63 -12.06 0.19
N PHE A 101 1.15 -10.89 -0.20
CA PHE A 101 1.86 -10.75 -1.47
C PHE A 101 3.23 -10.08 -1.35
N ALA A 102 3.55 -9.52 -0.19
CA ALA A 102 4.84 -8.88 0.06
C ALA A 102 5.18 -8.85 1.55
N THR A 103 6.48 -8.66 1.85
CA THR A 103 7.00 -8.38 3.19
C THR A 103 7.86 -7.11 3.19
N ASN A 104 8.19 -6.58 4.37
CA ASN A 104 9.02 -5.39 4.52
C ASN A 104 9.77 -5.43 5.87
N SER A 105 10.58 -4.42 6.13
CA SER A 105 11.24 -4.20 7.41
C SER A 105 10.98 -2.80 7.91
N VAL A 106 10.82 -2.62 9.22
CA VAL A 106 10.80 -1.30 9.86
C VAL A 106 12.23 -0.83 10.06
N VAL A 107 12.50 0.41 9.71
CA VAL A 107 13.81 1.05 9.91
C VAL A 107 13.67 2.36 10.68
N LEU A 108 14.65 2.63 11.54
CA LEU A 108 14.87 3.95 12.11
C LEU A 108 15.67 4.77 11.12
N ILE A 109 15.20 5.96 10.81
CA ILE A 109 15.86 6.91 9.92
C ILE A 109 16.15 8.24 10.63
N GLU A 110 17.14 8.94 10.11
CA GLU A 110 17.43 10.34 10.44
C GLU A 110 17.70 11.15 9.16
N PRO A 111 17.72 12.49 9.19
CA PRO A 111 18.16 13.30 8.05
C PRO A 111 19.57 12.89 7.59
N ALA A 112 19.77 12.72 6.27
CA ALA A 112 21.06 12.35 5.73
C ALA A 112 22.12 13.46 5.91
N LYS A 113 21.66 14.73 5.94
CA LYS A 113 22.46 15.90 6.21
C LYS A 113 22.04 16.52 7.53
N ASP A 114 23.01 16.91 8.34
CA ASP A 114 22.81 17.56 9.64
C ASP A 114 21.96 16.74 10.64
N GLY A 115 21.87 15.41 10.44
CA GLY A 115 21.22 14.49 11.36
C GLY A 115 22.02 14.32 12.67
N PRO A 116 21.37 13.85 13.74
CA PRO A 116 22.00 13.72 15.07
C PRO A 116 23.10 12.65 15.17
N GLY A 117 23.30 11.82 14.12
CA GLY A 117 24.33 10.79 14.11
C GLY A 117 23.99 9.56 14.95
N LEU A 118 22.71 9.18 14.98
CA LEU A 118 22.19 8.06 15.77
C LEU A 118 22.85 6.72 15.37
N LYS A 119 22.99 5.81 16.33
CA LYS A 119 23.49 4.45 16.12
C LYS A 119 22.58 3.38 16.72
N THR A 120 21.84 3.72 17.78
CA THR A 120 21.00 2.80 18.54
C THR A 120 19.63 3.41 18.82
N LEU A 121 18.66 2.60 19.28
CA LEU A 121 17.36 3.11 19.75
C LEU A 121 17.49 3.98 21.01
N GLN A 122 18.49 3.69 21.86
CA GLN A 122 18.73 4.43 23.11
C GLN A 122 19.13 5.89 22.84
N ASP A 123 19.79 6.16 21.72
CA ASP A 123 20.20 7.51 21.33
C ASP A 123 19.00 8.46 21.12
N LEU A 124 17.80 7.91 20.86
CA LEU A 124 16.55 8.68 20.78
C LEU A 124 16.23 9.42 22.09
N SER A 125 16.71 8.93 23.23
CA SER A 125 16.54 9.57 24.52
C SER A 125 17.45 10.79 24.71
N GLY A 126 18.52 10.90 23.91
CA GLY A 126 19.51 11.97 24.00
C GLY A 126 18.95 13.37 23.69
N PRO A 127 19.68 14.42 24.10
CA PRO A 127 19.25 15.82 23.92
C PRO A 127 19.28 16.27 22.46
N ALA A 128 20.02 15.59 21.59
CA ALA A 128 20.08 15.88 20.15
C ALA A 128 18.77 15.52 19.42
N VAL A 129 17.93 14.66 20.00
CA VAL A 129 16.63 14.27 19.43
C VAL A 129 15.53 14.95 20.24
N ARG A 130 14.86 15.91 19.63
CA ARG A 130 13.73 16.64 20.23
C ARG A 130 12.40 16.15 19.69
N LYS A 131 12.37 15.72 18.42
CA LYS A 131 11.19 15.24 17.71
C LYS A 131 11.47 13.91 17.02
N ILE A 132 10.56 12.98 17.20
CA ILE A 132 10.57 11.66 16.56
C ILE A 132 9.27 11.54 15.78
N ALA A 133 9.37 11.48 14.45
CA ALA A 133 8.20 11.29 13.61
C ALA A 133 7.76 9.81 13.64
N ILE A 134 6.50 9.58 14.00
CA ILE A 134 5.89 8.24 14.02
C ILE A 134 4.52 8.27 13.34
N GLY A 135 4.09 7.16 12.77
CA GLY A 135 2.70 7.02 12.32
C GLY A 135 1.74 6.99 13.51
N LYS A 136 0.54 7.56 13.36
CA LYS A 136 -0.54 7.41 14.36
C LYS A 136 -0.79 5.92 14.61
N THR A 137 -0.62 5.44 15.82
CA THR A 137 -0.76 4.01 16.17
C THR A 137 -2.15 3.45 15.87
N ALA A 138 -3.19 4.28 15.93
CA ALA A 138 -4.57 3.88 15.69
C ALA A 138 -4.85 3.53 14.20
N THR A 139 -4.19 4.22 13.25
CA THR A 139 -4.55 4.15 11.82
C THR A 139 -3.39 3.81 10.88
N VAL A 140 -2.16 4.02 11.31
CA VAL A 140 -0.96 3.85 10.46
C VAL A 140 -0.20 2.58 10.87
N PRO A 141 -0.11 1.55 10.00
CA PRO A 141 0.57 0.29 10.32
C PRO A 141 1.97 0.47 10.90
N VAL A 142 2.85 1.25 10.24
CA VAL A 142 4.21 1.48 10.77
C VAL A 142 4.21 2.10 12.16
N GLY A 143 3.17 2.85 12.53
CA GLY A 143 3.03 3.39 13.89
C GLY A 143 2.78 2.30 14.94
N ARG A 144 2.02 1.25 14.60
CA ARG A 144 1.84 0.07 15.46
C ARG A 144 3.15 -0.71 15.62
N TYR A 145 3.82 -1.00 14.52
CA TYR A 145 5.15 -1.64 14.58
C TYR A 145 6.16 -0.80 15.37
N THR A 146 6.15 0.53 15.20
CA THR A 146 7.00 1.44 16.00
C THR A 146 6.68 1.32 17.48
N ARG A 147 5.40 1.22 17.83
CA ARG A 147 4.98 1.00 19.22
C ARG A 147 5.57 -0.31 19.77
N GLU A 148 5.44 -1.40 19.05
CA GLU A 148 5.98 -2.70 19.44
C GLU A 148 7.51 -2.64 19.63
N VAL A 149 8.24 -2.03 18.69
CA VAL A 149 9.70 -1.82 18.77
C VAL A 149 10.09 -1.09 20.05
N LEU A 150 9.44 0.04 20.31
CA LEU A 150 9.78 0.90 21.45
C LEU A 150 9.31 0.33 22.79
N ASP A 151 8.20 -0.40 22.82
CA ASP A 151 7.74 -1.13 24.01
C ASP A 151 8.69 -2.29 24.33
N SER A 152 9.13 -3.06 23.32
CA SER A 152 10.12 -4.11 23.46
C SER A 152 11.46 -3.58 24.00
N ALA A 153 11.87 -2.41 23.56
CA ALA A 153 13.06 -1.70 24.05
C ALA A 153 12.83 -0.95 25.37
N ARG A 154 11.61 -0.92 25.92
CA ARG A 154 11.19 -0.15 27.10
C ARG A 154 11.41 1.37 26.97
N LEU A 155 11.28 1.88 25.76
CA LEU A 155 11.52 3.28 25.43
C LEU A 155 10.24 4.08 25.18
N TRP A 156 9.10 3.45 24.92
CA TRP A 156 7.89 4.14 24.48
C TRP A 156 7.50 5.30 25.39
N SER A 157 7.27 5.01 26.67
CA SER A 157 6.80 6.03 27.64
C SER A 157 7.79 7.18 27.83
N ALA A 158 9.08 6.90 27.78
CA ALA A 158 10.13 7.91 27.92
C ALA A 158 10.22 8.84 26.69
N LEU A 159 9.91 8.29 25.49
CA LEU A 159 9.99 9.02 24.23
C LEU A 159 8.67 9.67 23.81
N GLU A 160 7.54 9.31 24.43
CA GLU A 160 6.21 9.81 24.08
C GLU A 160 6.13 11.34 24.01
N PRO A 161 6.76 12.13 24.91
CA PRO A 161 6.77 13.59 24.81
C PRO A 161 7.47 14.15 23.55
N LYS A 162 8.29 13.34 22.88
CA LYS A 162 9.01 13.70 21.64
C LYS A 162 8.26 13.33 20.36
N PHE A 163 7.15 12.59 20.44
CA PHE A 163 6.48 12.08 19.25
C PHE A 163 5.75 13.16 18.46
N VAL A 164 6.02 13.19 17.16
CA VAL A 164 5.25 13.92 16.16
C VAL A 164 4.48 12.88 15.34
N GLN A 165 3.17 12.88 15.51
CA GLN A 165 2.31 11.89 14.85
C GLN A 165 1.98 12.29 13.42
N ALA A 166 2.13 11.33 12.49
CA ALA A 166 1.86 11.48 11.08
C ALA A 166 0.65 10.62 10.65
N ASP A 167 -0.06 11.09 9.63
CA ASP A 167 -1.24 10.42 9.06
C ASP A 167 -0.89 9.28 8.09
N SER A 168 0.38 9.14 7.69
CA SER A 168 0.88 8.05 6.86
C SER A 168 2.39 7.87 7.04
N VAL A 169 2.93 6.71 6.59
CA VAL A 169 4.39 6.48 6.59
C VAL A 169 5.13 7.47 5.69
N ARG A 170 4.50 7.91 4.59
CA ARG A 170 5.11 8.91 3.69
C ARG A 170 5.22 10.28 4.35
N GLN A 171 4.29 10.64 5.18
CA GLN A 171 4.39 11.88 5.97
C GLN A 171 5.49 11.78 7.04
N VAL A 172 5.68 10.60 7.67
CA VAL A 172 6.84 10.38 8.56
C VAL A 172 8.14 10.60 7.79
N LEU A 173 8.27 9.97 6.62
CA LEU A 173 9.44 10.11 5.75
C LEU A 173 9.70 11.57 5.37
N ASP A 174 8.65 12.31 5.00
CA ASP A 174 8.75 13.72 4.63
C ASP A 174 9.24 14.60 5.78
N TYR A 175 8.74 14.38 7.01
CA TYR A 175 9.18 15.14 8.19
C TYR A 175 10.67 14.96 8.45
N VAL A 176 11.17 13.73 8.36
CA VAL A 176 12.60 13.45 8.55
C VAL A 176 13.42 13.99 7.37
N ALA A 177 12.98 13.76 6.13
CA ALA A 177 13.69 14.22 4.92
C ALA A 177 13.84 15.75 4.82
N ARG A 178 12.94 16.50 5.50
CA ARG A 178 12.98 17.97 5.58
C ARG A 178 13.66 18.49 6.84
N GLY A 179 14.12 17.60 7.74
CA GLY A 179 14.69 18.01 9.03
C GLY A 179 13.67 18.59 10.01
N GLU A 180 12.38 18.34 9.81
CA GLU A 180 11.29 18.74 10.72
C GLU A 180 11.20 17.83 11.95
N ALA A 181 11.78 16.62 11.86
CA ALA A 181 12.04 15.68 12.94
C ALA A 181 13.46 15.11 12.81
N GLU A 182 14.14 14.96 13.94
CA GLU A 182 15.50 14.46 14.00
C GLU A 182 15.58 12.94 13.77
N ALA A 183 14.46 12.23 13.95
CA ALA A 183 14.37 10.78 13.73
C ALA A 183 12.94 10.39 13.31
N GLY A 184 12.80 9.20 12.74
CA GLY A 184 11.48 8.63 12.45
C GLY A 184 11.55 7.16 12.11
N PHE A 185 10.39 6.48 12.16
CA PHE A 185 10.27 5.09 11.81
C PHE A 185 9.44 4.95 10.52
N VAL A 186 10.03 4.31 9.52
CA VAL A 186 9.43 4.04 8.21
C VAL A 186 9.72 2.60 7.78
N TYR A 187 9.21 2.19 6.64
CA TYR A 187 9.66 0.94 6.04
C TYR A 187 10.97 1.12 5.25
N ALA A 188 11.75 0.05 5.12
CA ALA A 188 12.99 0.06 4.33
C ALA A 188 12.74 0.53 2.89
N THR A 189 11.62 0.12 2.29
CA THR A 189 11.19 0.55 0.96
C THR A 189 10.96 2.07 0.87
N ASP A 190 10.39 2.68 1.91
CA ASP A 190 10.18 4.14 1.96
C ASP A 190 11.51 4.88 2.10
N ALA A 191 12.42 4.40 2.95
CA ALA A 191 13.74 4.98 3.11
C ALA A 191 14.55 4.94 1.80
N ALA A 192 14.45 3.85 1.04
CA ALA A 192 15.15 3.68 -0.25
C ALA A 192 14.74 4.74 -1.29
N ILE A 193 13.48 5.18 -1.31
CA ILE A 193 12.97 6.19 -2.25
C ILE A 193 13.61 7.55 -2.02
N MET A 194 13.95 7.89 -0.78
CA MET A 194 14.57 9.17 -0.40
C MET A 194 16.01 9.01 0.13
N GLY A 195 16.75 8.00 -0.34
CA GLY A 195 18.08 7.66 0.16
C GLY A 195 19.11 8.78 0.15
N SER A 196 18.93 9.83 -0.67
CA SER A 196 19.79 11.02 -0.62
C SER A 196 19.40 12.03 0.46
N LYS A 197 18.20 11.91 1.04
CA LYS A 197 17.64 12.85 2.03
C LYS A 197 17.58 12.27 3.43
N VAL A 198 17.50 10.96 3.54
CA VAL A 198 17.46 10.26 4.83
C VAL A 198 18.54 9.19 4.89
N ARG A 199 19.04 8.93 6.09
CA ARG A 199 19.95 7.85 6.40
C ARG A 199 19.25 6.81 7.26
N VAL A 200 19.34 5.55 6.86
CA VAL A 200 18.93 4.43 7.72
C VAL A 200 19.96 4.27 8.84
N VAL A 201 19.49 4.34 10.07
CA VAL A 201 20.29 4.15 11.28
C VAL A 201 20.44 2.67 11.57
N LEU A 202 19.29 1.97 11.62
CA LEU A 202 19.23 0.53 11.89
C LEU A 202 17.91 -0.06 11.36
N THR A 203 17.90 -1.36 11.13
CA THR A 203 16.66 -2.14 10.98
C THR A 203 16.15 -2.49 12.38
N ALA A 204 14.91 -2.10 12.65
CA ALA A 204 14.30 -2.34 13.96
C ALA A 204 13.91 -3.81 14.12
N THR A 205 13.96 -4.27 15.36
CA THR A 205 13.54 -5.60 15.80
C THR A 205 12.60 -5.48 16.99
N GLY A 206 12.01 -6.59 17.45
CA GLY A 206 11.08 -6.56 18.59
C GLY A 206 9.67 -6.18 18.21
N HIS A 207 9.29 -6.36 16.95
CA HIS A 207 7.95 -6.21 16.40
C HIS A 207 7.52 -7.47 15.64
N THR A 208 6.22 -7.61 15.42
CA THR A 208 5.66 -8.68 14.58
C THR A 208 6.14 -8.54 13.13
N PRO A 209 6.27 -9.64 12.36
CA PRO A 209 6.69 -9.56 10.96
C PRO A 209 5.78 -8.63 10.12
N VAL A 210 6.40 -7.78 9.32
CA VAL A 210 5.67 -6.89 8.41
C VAL A 210 5.27 -7.65 7.17
N THR A 211 3.97 -7.90 7.00
CA THR A 211 3.38 -8.54 5.83
C THR A 211 2.32 -7.65 5.20
N TYR A 212 2.13 -7.79 3.89
CA TYR A 212 1.15 -7.03 3.11
C TYR A 212 0.06 -7.95 2.62
N PRO A 213 -1.08 -8.03 3.35
CA PRO A 213 -2.26 -8.71 2.86
C PRO A 213 -3.03 -7.87 1.85
N VAL A 214 -3.63 -8.54 0.87
CA VAL A 214 -4.57 -7.99 -0.11
C VAL A 214 -5.84 -8.83 -0.13
N ALA A 215 -7.00 -8.20 -0.36
CA ALA A 215 -8.28 -8.90 -0.51
C ALA A 215 -9.23 -8.09 -1.40
N VAL A 216 -10.23 -8.77 -1.97
CA VAL A 216 -11.37 -8.13 -2.62
C VAL A 216 -12.28 -7.52 -1.56
N VAL A 217 -12.77 -6.30 -1.79
CA VAL A 217 -13.80 -5.68 -0.94
C VAL A 217 -15.14 -6.40 -1.16
N ALA A 218 -15.86 -6.70 -0.07
CA ALA A 218 -17.06 -7.57 -0.11
C ALA A 218 -18.13 -7.07 -1.11
N ASP A 219 -18.34 -5.75 -1.16
CA ASP A 219 -19.34 -5.11 -2.02
C ASP A 219 -18.85 -4.78 -3.44
N SER A 220 -17.65 -5.25 -3.81
CA SER A 220 -17.10 -5.03 -5.15
C SER A 220 -18.00 -5.62 -6.23
N ARG A 221 -18.33 -4.78 -7.22
CA ARG A 221 -19.05 -5.21 -8.43
C ARG A 221 -18.10 -5.72 -9.52
N GLN A 222 -16.78 -5.62 -9.30
CA GLN A 222 -15.71 -6.02 -10.22
C GLN A 222 -14.94 -7.26 -9.69
N ARG A 223 -15.63 -8.16 -8.97
CA ARG A 223 -15.00 -9.28 -8.24
C ARG A 223 -14.01 -10.09 -9.09
N ALA A 224 -14.39 -10.42 -10.33
CA ALA A 224 -13.52 -11.21 -11.22
C ALA A 224 -12.22 -10.45 -11.58
N LEU A 225 -12.33 -9.16 -11.93
CA LEU A 225 -11.18 -8.32 -12.24
C LEU A 225 -10.31 -8.07 -10.99
N ALA A 226 -10.94 -7.89 -9.82
CA ALA A 226 -10.25 -7.75 -8.54
C ALA A 226 -9.43 -9.01 -8.19
N GLN A 227 -10.00 -10.20 -8.40
CA GLN A 227 -9.28 -11.48 -8.21
C GLN A 227 -8.14 -11.63 -9.22
N ALA A 228 -8.33 -11.21 -10.49
CA ALA A 228 -7.27 -11.20 -11.48
C ALA A 228 -6.10 -10.29 -11.07
N PHE A 229 -6.40 -9.10 -10.49
CA PHE A 229 -5.37 -8.21 -9.96
C PHE A 229 -4.60 -8.85 -8.78
N ILE A 230 -5.31 -9.49 -7.84
CA ILE A 230 -4.66 -10.20 -6.72
C ILE A 230 -3.77 -11.34 -7.24
N ALA A 231 -4.23 -12.10 -8.23
CA ALA A 231 -3.44 -13.14 -8.85
C ALA A 231 -2.20 -12.57 -9.56
N PHE A 232 -2.35 -11.43 -10.25
CA PHE A 232 -1.24 -10.74 -10.92
C PHE A 232 -0.14 -10.31 -9.94
N LEU A 233 -0.48 -9.87 -8.72
CA LEU A 233 0.52 -9.51 -7.70
C LEU A 233 1.48 -10.66 -7.33
N SER A 234 1.08 -11.92 -7.60
CA SER A 234 1.91 -13.12 -7.40
C SER A 234 2.54 -13.62 -8.72
N SER A 235 2.48 -12.84 -9.79
CA SER A 235 3.19 -13.18 -11.02
C SER A 235 4.68 -12.87 -10.90
N ALA A 236 5.52 -13.61 -11.63
CA ALA A 236 6.96 -13.35 -11.68
C ALA A 236 7.31 -11.90 -12.10
N GLU A 237 6.46 -11.25 -12.89
CA GLU A 237 6.63 -9.85 -13.26
C GLU A 237 6.37 -8.90 -12.09
N ALA A 238 5.27 -9.11 -11.36
CA ALA A 238 4.92 -8.30 -10.20
C ALA A 238 5.93 -8.49 -9.06
N GLU A 239 6.32 -9.74 -8.79
CA GLU A 239 7.34 -10.06 -7.77
C GLU A 239 8.68 -9.41 -8.08
N ARG A 240 9.17 -9.45 -9.33
CA ARG A 240 10.38 -8.74 -9.73
C ARG A 240 10.26 -7.22 -9.58
N THR A 241 9.09 -6.67 -9.87
CA THR A 241 8.85 -5.23 -9.68
C THR A 241 8.88 -4.88 -8.20
N LEU A 242 8.14 -5.61 -7.36
CA LEU A 242 8.14 -5.41 -5.90
C LEU A 242 9.56 -5.53 -5.32
N ALA A 243 10.33 -6.55 -5.72
CA ALA A 243 11.71 -6.75 -5.27
C ALA A 243 12.63 -5.57 -5.63
N ARG A 244 12.47 -4.93 -6.80
CA ARG A 244 13.25 -3.72 -7.16
C ARG A 244 12.94 -2.54 -6.24
N TYR A 245 11.73 -2.45 -5.70
CA TYR A 245 11.35 -1.46 -4.68
C TYR A 245 11.77 -1.88 -3.26
N GLY A 246 12.38 -3.06 -3.09
CA GLY A 246 12.88 -3.54 -1.79
C GLY A 246 11.86 -4.35 -0.98
N PHE A 247 10.71 -4.70 -1.55
CA PHE A 247 9.78 -5.63 -0.90
C PHE A 247 10.32 -7.05 -0.97
N GLY A 248 10.16 -7.81 0.14
CA GLY A 248 10.41 -9.24 0.19
C GLY A 248 9.19 -10.05 -0.24
N GLN A 249 9.40 -11.35 -0.48
CA GLN A 249 8.32 -12.32 -0.67
C GLN A 249 7.73 -12.73 0.70
N PRO A 250 6.42 -13.07 0.76
CA PRO A 250 5.77 -13.55 1.99
C PRO A 250 6.21 -14.95 2.41
#